data_f77378cdff88818a59f49b8a3a4f6a8f
#
_entry.id   f77378cdff88818a59f49b8a3a4f6a8f
#
_cell.length_a   1.000
_cell.length_b   1.000
_cell.length_c   1.000
_cell.angle_alpha   90.00
_cell.angle_beta   90.00
_cell.angle_gamma   90.00
#
_symmetry.space_group_name_H-M   'P 1'
#
loop_
_entity.id
_entity.type
_entity.pdbx_description
1 polymer ?
#
loop_
_entity_poly.entity_id
_entity_poly.type
_entity_poly.pdbx_seq_one_letter_code
_entity_poly.pdbx_strand_id
1 'polypeptide(L)'
;ISVTVSTPAILNTGVAPIVCANNNTVILSGTSSTGSGTWTSSGTGTFSPNNLTGNYLPSAADVLAGSVTLTLTSTNNGGCAPVTAQMTVNITPAPTSNAGVNQSICANNATVSLGGTVTVASGGIWSSSGTGTFTPSNTISNPQYVPSASDISGGTVTIVYTTTGNGNCNAVNDTMLI
;
A
#
# COMPACT_ATOMS: atom_id res chain seq x y z
N ILE A 1 -38.69 -29.90 34.98
CA ILE A 1 -38.27 -29.47 33.63
C ILE A 1 -37.45 -28.20 33.82
N SER A 2 -36.18 -28.23 33.41
CA SER A 2 -35.30 -27.04 33.40
C SER A 2 -35.33 -26.45 31.99
N VAL A 3 -35.62 -25.16 31.87
CA VAL A 3 -35.56 -24.41 30.61
C VAL A 3 -34.37 -23.48 30.70
N THR A 4 -33.41 -23.67 29.79
CA THR A 4 -32.24 -22.78 29.67
C THR A 4 -32.52 -21.78 28.57
N VAL A 5 -32.46 -20.49 28.88
CA VAL A 5 -32.56 -19.40 27.89
C VAL A 5 -31.16 -18.89 27.63
N SER A 6 -30.72 -19.02 26.37
CA SER A 6 -29.41 -18.49 25.92
C SER A 6 -29.56 -17.07 25.42
N THR A 7 -28.57 -16.23 25.67
CA THR A 7 -28.51 -14.84 25.11
C THR A 7 -27.89 -14.86 23.72
N PRO A 8 -28.36 -14.01 22.80
CA PRO A 8 -27.73 -13.83 21.48
C PRO A 8 -26.26 -13.41 21.61
N ALA A 9 -25.43 -13.74 20.62
CA ALA A 9 -24.05 -13.31 20.57
C ALA A 9 -23.96 -11.78 20.41
N ILE A 10 -22.92 -11.19 20.98
CA ILE A 10 -22.53 -9.78 20.76
C ILE A 10 -21.25 -9.80 19.94
N LEU A 11 -21.26 -9.11 18.81
CA LEU A 11 -20.13 -9.00 17.89
C LEU A 11 -19.58 -7.58 17.83
N ASN A 12 -18.26 -7.46 17.64
CA ASN A 12 -17.60 -6.23 17.26
C ASN A 12 -16.58 -6.57 16.16
N THR A 13 -16.59 -5.84 15.04
CA THR A 13 -15.68 -6.03 13.92
C THR A 13 -14.31 -5.41 14.15
N GLY A 14 -14.17 -4.59 15.21
CA GLY A 14 -13.00 -3.71 15.35
C GLY A 14 -13.10 -2.46 14.48
N VAL A 15 -12.03 -1.70 14.42
CA VAL A 15 -11.93 -0.49 13.58
C VAL A 15 -11.59 -0.90 12.15
N ALA A 16 -12.37 -0.42 11.19
CA ALA A 16 -12.10 -0.64 9.77
C ALA A 16 -10.80 0.06 9.35
N PRO A 17 -9.77 -0.66 8.89
CA PRO A 17 -8.53 -0.04 8.43
C PRO A 17 -8.70 0.57 7.04
N ILE A 18 -7.84 1.57 6.74
CA ILE A 18 -7.58 2.01 5.37
C ILE A 18 -6.28 1.33 4.95
N VAL A 19 -6.31 0.58 3.86
CA VAL A 19 -5.15 -0.11 3.30
C VAL A 19 -4.79 0.47 1.92
N CYS A 20 -3.59 0.21 1.46
CA CYS A 20 -3.14 0.66 0.13
C CYS A 20 -3.09 -0.51 -0.85
N ALA A 21 -3.33 -0.27 -2.12
CA ALA A 21 -3.32 -1.28 -3.18
C ALA A 21 -2.01 -2.10 -3.24
N ASN A 22 -0.86 -1.49 -2.92
CA ASN A 22 0.44 -2.17 -2.89
C ASN A 22 0.90 -2.59 -1.47
N ASN A 23 0.01 -2.42 -0.46
CA ASN A 23 0.18 -2.87 0.92
C ASN A 23 -1.20 -3.15 1.51
N ASN A 24 -1.89 -4.16 0.95
CA ASN A 24 -3.33 -4.32 1.10
C ASN A 24 -3.78 -5.39 2.12
N THR A 25 -2.87 -5.97 2.90
CA THR A 25 -3.27 -6.94 3.93
C THR A 25 -4.08 -6.26 5.02
N VAL A 26 -5.30 -6.75 5.24
CA VAL A 26 -6.21 -6.30 6.29
C VAL A 26 -6.05 -7.20 7.50
N ILE A 27 -5.59 -6.65 8.62
CA ILE A 27 -5.53 -7.38 9.90
C ILE A 27 -6.90 -7.25 10.57
N LEU A 28 -7.53 -8.39 10.85
CA LEU A 28 -8.84 -8.46 11.49
C LEU A 28 -8.71 -8.45 13.02
N SER A 29 -9.61 -7.73 13.69
CA SER A 29 -9.66 -7.60 15.15
C SER A 29 -11.07 -7.81 15.69
N GLY A 30 -11.80 -8.75 15.11
CA GLY A 30 -13.16 -9.08 15.51
C GLY A 30 -13.22 -9.70 16.90
N THR A 31 -14.31 -9.43 17.60
CA THR A 31 -14.63 -10.09 18.87
C THR A 31 -16.04 -10.65 18.87
N SER A 32 -16.26 -11.71 19.64
CA SER A 32 -17.55 -12.34 19.82
C SER A 32 -17.72 -12.77 21.28
N SER A 33 -18.89 -12.55 21.86
CA SER A 33 -19.19 -13.04 23.21
C SER A 33 -19.23 -14.59 23.30
N THR A 34 -19.35 -15.27 22.16
CA THR A 34 -19.23 -16.75 22.07
C THR A 34 -17.78 -17.22 21.94
N GLY A 35 -16.80 -16.29 21.79
CA GLY A 35 -15.39 -16.59 21.56
C GLY A 35 -15.09 -17.10 20.16
N SER A 36 -16.06 -17.12 19.23
CA SER A 36 -15.89 -17.71 17.90
C SER A 36 -16.71 -16.97 16.84
N GLY A 37 -16.18 -16.91 15.62
CA GLY A 37 -16.84 -16.31 14.47
C GLY A 37 -16.03 -16.51 13.21
N THR A 38 -16.69 -16.34 12.07
CA THR A 38 -16.09 -16.43 10.72
C THR A 38 -16.41 -15.20 9.91
N TRP A 39 -15.52 -14.85 9.01
CA TRP A 39 -15.68 -13.72 8.11
C TRP A 39 -16.10 -14.16 6.71
N THR A 40 -16.88 -13.30 6.07
CA THR A 40 -17.17 -13.35 4.63
C THR A 40 -16.91 -11.96 4.05
N SER A 41 -16.67 -11.87 2.74
CA SER A 41 -16.47 -10.61 2.03
C SER A 41 -17.50 -10.42 0.93
N SER A 42 -17.78 -9.17 0.57
CA SER A 42 -18.52 -8.81 -0.64
C SER A 42 -17.66 -8.98 -1.91
N GLY A 43 -16.35 -9.10 -1.75
CA GLY A 43 -15.39 -9.26 -2.83
C GLY A 43 -14.90 -10.71 -2.97
N THR A 44 -13.79 -10.87 -3.71
CA THR A 44 -13.21 -12.17 -4.06
C THR A 44 -11.86 -12.45 -3.42
N GLY A 45 -11.45 -11.62 -2.45
CA GLY A 45 -10.23 -11.83 -1.65
C GLY A 45 -10.34 -13.05 -0.72
N THR A 46 -9.26 -13.34 -0.01
CA THR A 46 -9.12 -14.56 0.81
C THR A 46 -8.85 -14.24 2.26
N PHE A 47 -9.35 -15.11 3.15
CA PHE A 47 -9.09 -15.07 4.60
C PHE A 47 -8.03 -16.10 4.99
N SER A 48 -7.10 -15.72 5.89
CA SER A 48 -6.08 -16.66 6.40
C SER A 48 -5.56 -16.25 7.78
N PRO A 49 -5.84 -16.99 8.85
CA PRO A 49 -6.96 -17.95 8.98
C PRO A 49 -8.31 -17.22 8.96
N ASN A 50 -9.41 -17.93 8.64
CA ASN A 50 -10.76 -17.38 8.75
C ASN A 50 -11.30 -17.57 10.18
N ASN A 51 -10.90 -16.68 11.07
CA ASN A 51 -11.35 -16.61 12.46
C ASN A 51 -11.42 -15.12 12.89
N LEU A 52 -11.73 -14.86 14.15
CA LEU A 52 -11.95 -13.49 14.68
C LEU A 52 -10.78 -12.53 14.38
N THR A 53 -9.53 -13.02 14.42
CA THR A 53 -8.30 -12.21 14.38
C THR A 53 -7.36 -12.58 13.23
N GLY A 54 -7.86 -13.21 12.18
CA GLY A 54 -7.09 -13.55 10.99
C GLY A 54 -6.78 -12.35 10.10
N ASN A 55 -6.38 -12.64 8.88
CA ASN A 55 -6.12 -11.62 7.85
C ASN A 55 -7.08 -11.79 6.68
N TYR A 56 -7.44 -10.68 6.05
CA TYR A 56 -8.07 -10.68 4.74
C TYR A 56 -7.08 -10.09 3.73
N LEU A 57 -6.85 -10.80 2.63
CA LEU A 57 -6.07 -10.33 1.49
C LEU A 57 -7.02 -9.98 0.36
N PRO A 58 -7.24 -8.70 0.07
CA PRO A 58 -8.05 -8.26 -1.05
C PRO A 58 -7.54 -8.80 -2.37
N SER A 59 -8.45 -9.18 -3.25
CA SER A 59 -8.15 -9.56 -4.63
C SER A 59 -7.85 -8.33 -5.50
N ALA A 60 -7.36 -8.55 -6.72
CA ALA A 60 -7.19 -7.47 -7.69
C ALA A 60 -8.51 -6.76 -8.02
N ALA A 61 -9.64 -7.49 -8.01
CA ALA A 61 -10.97 -6.91 -8.22
C ALA A 61 -11.39 -6.01 -7.04
N ASP A 62 -11.09 -6.40 -5.79
CA ASP A 62 -11.37 -5.58 -4.60
C ASP A 62 -10.52 -4.30 -4.61
N VAL A 63 -9.24 -4.42 -5.00
CA VAL A 63 -8.33 -3.28 -5.16
C VAL A 63 -8.86 -2.30 -6.21
N LEU A 64 -9.32 -2.80 -7.34
CA LEU A 64 -9.91 -1.98 -8.41
C LEU A 64 -11.22 -1.31 -7.98
N ALA A 65 -12.04 -1.99 -7.16
CA ALA A 65 -13.27 -1.44 -6.60
C ALA A 65 -13.03 -0.35 -5.55
N GLY A 66 -11.82 -0.29 -4.97
CA GLY A 66 -11.41 0.71 -3.97
C GLY A 66 -12.01 0.49 -2.58
N SER A 67 -12.86 -0.51 -2.39
CA SER A 67 -13.41 -0.89 -1.09
C SER A 67 -14.00 -2.30 -1.11
N VAL A 68 -14.09 -2.90 0.09
CA VAL A 68 -14.73 -4.20 0.30
C VAL A 68 -15.47 -4.20 1.65
N THR A 69 -16.66 -4.79 1.69
CA THR A 69 -17.40 -5.00 2.95
C THR A 69 -17.08 -6.39 3.49
N LEU A 70 -16.61 -6.42 4.73
CA LEU A 70 -16.37 -7.66 5.49
C LEU A 70 -17.49 -7.88 6.50
N THR A 71 -18.04 -9.08 6.54
CA THR A 71 -19.13 -9.46 7.45
C THR A 71 -18.63 -10.54 8.41
N LEU A 72 -18.64 -10.23 9.71
CA LEU A 72 -18.39 -11.18 10.78
C LEU A 72 -19.70 -11.86 11.16
N THR A 73 -19.69 -13.19 11.21
CA THR A 73 -20.82 -14.01 11.65
C THR A 73 -20.42 -14.80 12.88
N SER A 74 -21.22 -14.74 13.93
CA SER A 74 -20.97 -15.52 15.16
C SER A 74 -21.18 -17.01 14.93
N THR A 75 -20.34 -17.81 15.60
CA THR A 75 -20.45 -19.27 15.65
C THR A 75 -20.53 -19.73 17.12
N ASN A 76 -20.82 -21.02 17.37
CA ASN A 76 -21.00 -21.58 18.69
C ASN A 76 -22.11 -20.89 19.53
N ASN A 77 -23.24 -20.59 18.90
CA ASN A 77 -24.31 -19.77 19.46
C ASN A 77 -25.24 -20.50 20.46
N GLY A 78 -24.93 -21.76 20.82
CA GLY A 78 -25.67 -22.50 21.86
C GLY A 78 -27.16 -22.68 21.59
N GLY A 79 -27.58 -22.74 20.32
CA GLY A 79 -29.00 -22.86 19.93
C GLY A 79 -29.66 -21.51 19.56
N CYS A 80 -28.98 -20.38 19.77
CA CYS A 80 -29.41 -19.07 19.20
C CYS A 80 -29.08 -18.96 17.73
N ALA A 81 -29.84 -18.15 16.98
CA ALA A 81 -29.51 -17.79 15.61
C ALA A 81 -28.15 -17.03 15.54
N PRO A 82 -27.37 -17.24 14.49
CA PRO A 82 -26.17 -16.44 14.27
C PRO A 82 -26.48 -14.94 14.17
N VAL A 83 -25.56 -14.12 14.68
CA VAL A 83 -25.59 -12.66 14.58
C VAL A 83 -24.48 -12.23 13.64
N THR A 84 -24.71 -11.16 12.89
CA THR A 84 -23.74 -10.58 11.96
C THR A 84 -23.40 -9.14 12.30
N ALA A 85 -22.17 -8.74 12.03
CA ALA A 85 -21.69 -7.35 12.08
C ALA A 85 -20.82 -7.07 10.85
N GLN A 86 -20.81 -5.84 10.36
CA GLN A 86 -20.11 -5.48 9.13
C GLN A 86 -19.14 -4.32 9.36
N MET A 87 -18.07 -4.32 8.58
CA MET A 87 -17.19 -3.17 8.40
C MET A 87 -16.82 -3.01 6.92
N THR A 88 -16.60 -1.76 6.49
CA THR A 88 -16.10 -1.47 5.14
C THR A 88 -14.63 -1.11 5.22
N VAL A 89 -13.80 -1.84 4.50
CA VAL A 89 -12.37 -1.56 4.32
C VAL A 89 -12.21 -0.71 3.06
N ASN A 90 -11.57 0.44 3.18
CA ASN A 90 -11.23 1.28 2.05
C ASN A 90 -9.81 0.95 1.56
N ILE A 91 -9.65 0.85 0.24
CA ILE A 91 -8.39 0.52 -0.42
C ILE A 91 -7.98 1.73 -1.27
N THR A 92 -6.93 2.44 -0.84
CA THR A 92 -6.41 3.59 -1.60
C THR A 92 -5.54 3.11 -2.77
N PRO A 93 -5.51 3.84 -3.90
CA PRO A 93 -4.61 3.52 -5.01
C PRO A 93 -3.13 3.51 -4.56
N ALA A 94 -2.32 2.68 -5.21
CA ALA A 94 -0.87 2.72 -5.03
C ALA A 94 -0.27 4.01 -5.62
N PRO A 95 0.82 4.53 -5.05
CA PRO A 95 1.54 5.64 -5.67
C PRO A 95 2.18 5.20 -6.98
N THR A 96 2.44 6.17 -7.86
CA THR A 96 3.27 5.99 -9.05
C THR A 96 4.46 6.93 -9.00
N SER A 97 5.55 6.53 -9.63
CA SER A 97 6.75 7.35 -9.85
C SER A 97 7.07 7.37 -11.34
N ASN A 98 7.57 8.49 -11.84
CA ASN A 98 8.12 8.61 -13.19
C ASN A 98 9.37 9.49 -13.11
N ALA A 99 10.53 8.92 -13.45
CA ALA A 99 11.82 9.60 -13.48
C ALA A 99 12.08 10.35 -14.80
N GLY A 100 11.22 10.15 -15.79
CA GLY A 100 11.41 10.67 -17.15
C GLY A 100 12.11 9.69 -18.07
N VAL A 101 12.46 10.16 -19.27
CA VAL A 101 13.11 9.35 -20.31
C VAL A 101 14.63 9.37 -20.15
N ASN A 102 15.30 8.32 -20.65
CA ASN A 102 16.75 8.25 -20.72
C ASN A 102 17.30 9.46 -21.52
N GLN A 103 18.42 10.00 -21.07
CA GLN A 103 19.09 11.14 -21.71
C GLN A 103 20.50 10.76 -22.12
N SER A 104 20.97 11.35 -23.22
CA SER A 104 22.38 11.28 -23.65
C SER A 104 22.96 12.70 -23.68
N ILE A 105 24.08 12.87 -23.03
CA ILE A 105 24.77 14.17 -22.88
C ILE A 105 26.24 14.06 -23.29
N CYS A 106 26.84 15.19 -23.62
CA CYS A 106 28.27 15.24 -23.91
C CYS A 106 29.08 15.50 -22.65
N ALA A 107 30.23 14.84 -22.51
CA ALA A 107 31.12 14.97 -21.36
C ALA A 107 31.57 16.42 -21.06
N ASN A 108 31.67 17.29 -22.07
CA ASN A 108 32.05 18.70 -21.91
C ASN A 108 30.86 19.60 -21.49
N ASN A 109 29.64 19.08 -21.44
CA ASN A 109 28.44 19.79 -21.01
C ASN A 109 27.49 18.77 -20.33
N ALA A 110 27.93 18.19 -19.21
CA ALA A 110 27.35 16.99 -18.64
C ALA A 110 26.20 17.23 -17.63
N THR A 111 25.78 18.50 -17.41
CA THR A 111 24.66 18.78 -16.50
C THR A 111 23.33 18.35 -17.10
N VAL A 112 22.52 17.63 -16.34
CA VAL A 112 21.23 17.05 -16.74
C VAL A 112 20.10 17.68 -15.94
N SER A 113 19.09 18.21 -16.62
CA SER A 113 17.83 18.63 -15.97
C SER A 113 16.90 17.43 -15.82
N LEU A 114 16.49 17.16 -14.58
CA LEU A 114 15.57 16.08 -14.25
C LEU A 114 14.15 16.62 -14.10
N GLY A 115 13.15 15.75 -14.26
CA GLY A 115 11.74 16.13 -14.15
C GLY A 115 10.92 14.94 -13.66
N GLY A 116 10.95 14.68 -12.34
CA GLY A 116 10.20 13.60 -11.72
C GLY A 116 8.74 13.96 -11.46
N THR A 117 7.85 12.99 -11.65
CA THR A 117 6.44 13.12 -11.27
C THR A 117 6.00 11.94 -10.41
N VAL A 118 5.08 12.21 -9.48
CA VAL A 118 4.47 11.20 -8.62
C VAL A 118 2.96 11.37 -8.58
N THR A 119 2.22 10.29 -8.30
CA THR A 119 0.79 10.34 -7.97
C THR A 119 0.57 9.70 -6.61
N VAL A 120 -0.49 10.11 -5.91
CA VAL A 120 -0.89 9.62 -4.57
C VAL A 120 0.13 9.97 -3.47
N ALA A 121 1.43 9.86 -3.75
CA ALA A 121 2.50 10.31 -2.85
C ALA A 121 2.59 11.84 -2.77
N SER A 122 3.08 12.39 -1.66
CA SER A 122 3.24 13.85 -1.49
C SER A 122 4.53 14.41 -2.10
N GLY A 123 5.49 13.57 -2.49
CA GLY A 123 6.75 13.96 -3.09
C GLY A 123 7.61 12.78 -3.51
N GLY A 124 8.85 13.07 -3.88
CA GLY A 124 9.82 12.05 -4.22
C GLY A 124 11.25 12.50 -3.89
N ILE A 125 12.16 11.54 -3.91
CA ILE A 125 13.58 11.75 -3.68
C ILE A 125 14.39 11.11 -4.80
N TRP A 126 15.37 11.84 -5.30
CA TRP A 126 16.32 11.37 -6.31
C TRP A 126 17.53 10.71 -5.66
N SER A 127 18.02 9.66 -6.29
CA SER A 127 19.29 9.02 -5.99
C SER A 127 19.99 8.62 -7.28
N SER A 128 21.29 8.38 -7.23
CA SER A 128 22.09 7.96 -8.39
C SER A 128 22.97 6.76 -8.04
N SER A 129 23.34 5.98 -9.04
CA SER A 129 24.39 4.97 -8.94
C SER A 129 25.80 5.59 -8.98
N GLY A 130 25.89 6.84 -9.40
CA GLY A 130 27.14 7.58 -9.52
C GLY A 130 27.46 8.41 -8.30
N THR A 131 28.56 9.19 -8.40
CA THR A 131 29.06 10.08 -7.33
C THR A 131 28.83 11.57 -7.62
N GLY A 132 28.07 11.89 -8.66
CA GLY A 132 27.62 13.24 -8.96
C GLY A 132 26.67 13.82 -7.92
N THR A 133 26.25 15.06 -8.10
CA THR A 133 25.44 15.81 -7.14
C THR A 133 24.13 16.31 -7.73
N PHE A 134 23.10 16.41 -6.89
CA PHE A 134 21.82 17.03 -7.23
C PHE A 134 21.78 18.47 -6.76
N THR A 135 21.39 19.41 -7.63
CA THR A 135 21.37 20.84 -7.34
C THR A 135 19.99 21.42 -7.67
N PRO A 136 19.35 22.22 -6.80
CA PRO A 136 19.79 22.59 -5.46
C PRO A 136 19.62 21.50 -4.39
N SER A 137 18.79 20.48 -4.65
CA SER A 137 18.50 19.37 -3.72
C SER A 137 17.95 18.17 -4.47
N ASN A 138 18.17 16.97 -3.96
CA ASN A 138 17.57 15.74 -4.48
C ASN A 138 16.10 15.51 -4.03
N THR A 139 15.53 16.42 -3.25
CA THR A 139 14.14 16.30 -2.75
C THR A 139 13.13 17.12 -3.54
N ILE A 140 13.58 17.92 -4.49
CA ILE A 140 12.68 18.62 -5.41
C ILE A 140 12.41 17.76 -6.66
N SER A 141 11.27 18.00 -7.33
CA SER A 141 10.87 17.21 -8.50
C SER A 141 11.75 17.42 -9.74
N ASN A 142 12.37 18.60 -9.85
CA ASN A 142 13.11 19.03 -11.05
C ASN A 142 14.51 19.59 -10.72
N PRO A 143 15.39 18.82 -10.07
CA PRO A 143 16.78 19.25 -9.84
C PRO A 143 17.60 19.11 -11.12
N GLN A 144 18.82 19.64 -11.08
CA GLN A 144 19.87 19.27 -12.02
C GLN A 144 20.76 18.21 -11.38
N TYR A 145 21.14 17.20 -12.15
CA TYR A 145 22.20 16.27 -11.79
C TYR A 145 23.48 16.72 -12.47
N VAL A 146 24.54 16.88 -11.67
CA VAL A 146 25.88 17.22 -12.13
C VAL A 146 26.76 15.99 -11.97
N PRO A 147 27.04 15.24 -13.06
CA PRO A 147 27.89 14.07 -13.01
C PRO A 147 29.31 14.41 -12.50
N SER A 148 29.89 13.51 -11.75
CA SER A 148 31.29 13.59 -11.34
C SER A 148 32.22 13.19 -12.51
N ALA A 149 33.53 13.44 -12.36
CA ALA A 149 34.52 12.96 -13.32
C ALA A 149 34.51 11.41 -13.45
N SER A 150 34.22 10.71 -12.35
CA SER A 150 34.06 9.24 -12.34
C SER A 150 32.85 8.80 -13.14
N ASP A 151 31.72 9.51 -13.01
CA ASP A 151 30.50 9.22 -13.76
C ASP A 151 30.72 9.41 -15.27
N ILE A 152 31.37 10.51 -15.64
CA ILE A 152 31.73 10.81 -17.04
C ILE A 152 32.64 9.73 -17.62
N SER A 153 33.65 9.32 -16.89
CA SER A 153 34.57 8.27 -17.34
C SER A 153 33.91 6.89 -17.40
N GLY A 154 32.91 6.62 -16.54
CA GLY A 154 32.11 5.40 -16.52
C GLY A 154 31.10 5.31 -17.66
N GLY A 155 30.72 6.44 -18.24
CA GLY A 155 29.87 6.54 -19.44
C GLY A 155 28.38 6.29 -19.23
N THR A 156 27.93 5.84 -18.06
CA THR A 156 26.51 5.64 -17.75
C THR A 156 26.24 5.77 -16.25
N VAL A 157 25.17 6.51 -15.91
CA VAL A 157 24.67 6.65 -14.55
C VAL A 157 23.18 6.29 -14.53
N THR A 158 22.77 5.45 -13.58
CA THR A 158 21.36 5.20 -13.30
C THR A 158 20.86 6.23 -12.28
N ILE A 159 19.84 6.95 -12.64
CA ILE A 159 19.12 7.90 -11.79
C ILE A 159 17.79 7.25 -11.38
N VAL A 160 17.47 7.31 -10.11
CA VAL A 160 16.25 6.70 -9.52
C VAL A 160 15.43 7.79 -8.85
N TYR A 161 14.12 7.82 -9.13
CA TYR A 161 13.17 8.68 -8.44
C TYR A 161 12.22 7.83 -7.60
N THR A 162 12.26 7.97 -6.28
CA THR A 162 11.50 7.16 -5.32
C THR A 162 10.46 8.03 -4.64
N THR A 163 9.22 7.57 -4.57
CA THR A 163 8.12 8.28 -3.90
C THR A 163 8.34 8.41 -2.40
N THR A 164 7.92 9.55 -1.83
CA THR A 164 7.95 9.84 -0.38
C THR A 164 6.60 10.37 0.10
N GLY A 165 6.32 10.23 1.41
CA GLY A 165 5.03 10.64 1.96
C GLY A 165 3.87 9.79 1.42
N ASN A 166 4.06 8.49 1.38
CA ASN A 166 3.17 7.51 0.75
C ASN A 166 1.96 7.12 1.62
N GLY A 167 1.81 7.71 2.83
CA GLY A 167 0.78 7.27 3.79
C GLY A 167 0.93 5.80 4.16
N ASN A 168 -0.12 5.00 3.96
CA ASN A 168 -0.11 3.55 4.23
C ASN A 168 0.44 2.71 3.05
N CYS A 169 0.85 3.36 1.95
CA CYS A 169 1.36 2.69 0.77
C CYS A 169 2.87 2.42 0.89
N ASN A 170 3.33 1.35 0.26
CA ASN A 170 4.75 1.15 0.04
C ASN A 170 5.28 2.18 -0.96
N ALA A 171 6.54 2.61 -0.78
CA ALA A 171 7.21 3.44 -1.75
C ALA A 171 7.39 2.69 -3.07
N VAL A 172 7.32 3.43 -4.18
CA VAL A 172 7.64 2.94 -5.52
C VAL A 172 8.70 3.84 -6.14
N ASN A 173 9.43 3.31 -7.10
CA ASN A 173 10.46 4.05 -7.80
C ASN A 173 10.36 3.82 -9.31
N ASP A 174 10.98 4.74 -10.05
CA ASP A 174 11.24 4.63 -11.47
C ASP A 174 12.67 5.05 -11.74
N THR A 175 13.23 4.61 -12.88
CA THR A 175 14.63 4.79 -13.21
C THR A 175 14.80 5.35 -14.60
N MET A 176 15.82 6.20 -14.77
CA MET A 176 16.32 6.65 -16.07
C MET A 176 17.83 6.49 -16.14
N LEU A 177 18.36 6.41 -17.35
CA LEU A 177 19.81 6.38 -17.64
C LEU A 177 20.26 7.71 -18.21
N ILE A 178 21.47 8.11 -17.82
CA ILE A 178 22.23 9.21 -18.41
C ILE A 178 23.51 8.66 -18.98
#